data_8b9e983b4a0308bdef4891aa5dbab889
#
_entry.id   8b9e983b4a0308bdef4891aa5dbab889
#
_cell.length_a   1.000
_cell.length_b   1.000
_cell.length_c   1.000
_cell.angle_alpha   90.00
_cell.angle_beta   90.00
_cell.angle_gamma   90.00
#
_symmetry.space_group_name_H-M   'P 1'
#
loop_
_entity.id
_entity.type
_entity.pdbx_description
1 polymer ?
#
loop_
_entity_poly.entity_id
_entity_poly.type
_entity_poly.pdbx_seq_one_letter_code
_entity_poly.pdbx_strand_id
1 'polypeptide(L)'
;MILPKGKARVGSLLADRTEAGSDGSGMLYGFDYSCGLQATLAICDGFVRAVRLHGSTTGSSIFPARNEPASIPETALVPSNASARVSAMPQNGLRVLVTGASGPIGAALLPSLKASGYQVTRFVRGQPSSEGQIQWDPSQPIAAELVSGFDAAIHLAGETIVGRWTDDKRARVRDSRTLGTRHLAQALAHAKKPPRVFISGSAIGFYGDRGDEILREDSAPGQGFLADVCQEWEAAARPAKDAGIRTANLRTGLVLSADGGALPKMLPPFKFGLGGRLGSGRQWWSWIHVQDLVGAMHHIMKSDLIEGPVNGVAPGPVTNGEFTKTLGSVLSRPTIFPVPEFALALALGRDASKELLLSSQRVEPALLVASGYPFHYSELKKALQAILR
;
A
#
# COMPACT_ATOMS: atom_id res chain seq x y z
N MET A 1 -25.73 -8.74 30.51
CA MET A 1 -26.28 -8.93 29.15
C MET A 1 -25.39 -9.92 28.43
N ILE A 2 -25.81 -11.19 28.39
CA ILE A 2 -25.00 -12.30 27.87
C ILE A 2 -25.14 -12.31 26.34
N LEU A 3 -24.05 -12.00 25.62
CA LEU A 3 -23.98 -12.17 24.19
C LEU A 3 -23.60 -13.62 23.85
N PRO A 4 -24.14 -14.22 22.79
CA PRO A 4 -23.90 -15.63 22.46
C PRO A 4 -22.45 -15.90 22.09
N LYS A 5 -21.96 -17.06 22.51
CA LYS A 5 -20.67 -17.63 22.12
C LYS A 5 -20.65 -17.83 20.60
N GLY A 6 -19.85 -17.02 19.86
CA GLY A 6 -19.69 -17.12 18.43
C GLY A 6 -18.23 -17.36 18.06
N LYS A 7 -17.99 -18.32 17.18
CA LYS A 7 -16.66 -18.55 16.58
C LYS A 7 -16.40 -17.48 15.53
N ALA A 8 -15.35 -16.68 15.71
CA ALA A 8 -14.86 -15.76 14.67
C ALA A 8 -13.74 -16.43 13.88
N ARG A 9 -13.87 -16.46 12.55
CA ARG A 9 -12.88 -17.02 11.64
C ARG A 9 -11.98 -15.87 11.12
N VAL A 10 -10.71 -15.94 11.39
CA VAL A 10 -9.71 -15.01 10.88
C VAL A 10 -8.70 -15.86 10.08
N GLY A 11 -8.86 -15.89 8.76
CA GLY A 11 -8.04 -16.74 7.87
C GLY A 11 -8.17 -18.23 8.18
N SER A 12 -7.09 -18.99 8.15
CA SER A 12 -7.03 -20.41 8.55
C SER A 12 -6.96 -20.63 10.08
N LEU A 13 -7.12 -19.58 10.88
CA LEU A 13 -7.08 -19.62 12.34
C LEU A 13 -8.49 -19.66 12.92
N LEU A 14 -8.76 -20.63 13.82
CA LEU A 14 -9.95 -20.68 14.64
C LEU A 14 -9.62 -19.98 15.98
N ALA A 15 -10.28 -18.87 16.27
CA ALA A 15 -10.20 -18.21 17.56
C ALA A 15 -11.41 -18.61 18.42
N ASP A 16 -11.20 -19.26 19.54
CA ASP A 16 -12.22 -19.49 20.58
C ASP A 16 -12.07 -18.42 21.69
N ARG A 17 -13.18 -17.80 22.04
CA ARG A 17 -13.24 -16.83 23.13
C ARG A 17 -13.32 -17.59 24.45
N THR A 18 -12.27 -17.62 25.22
CA THR A 18 -12.23 -18.20 26.56
C THR A 18 -12.19 -17.09 27.61
N GLU A 19 -13.29 -16.96 28.34
CA GLU A 19 -13.55 -16.27 29.59
C GLU A 19 -13.02 -14.83 29.82
N ALA A 20 -13.94 -13.95 30.28
CA ALA A 20 -13.61 -12.69 30.93
C ALA A 20 -13.05 -12.98 32.33
N GLY A 21 -11.95 -12.35 32.70
CA GLY A 21 -11.45 -12.36 34.07
C GLY A 21 -12.55 -11.87 35.03
N SER A 22 -12.60 -12.42 36.22
CA SER A 22 -13.64 -12.16 37.24
C SER A 22 -13.69 -10.69 37.70
N ASP A 23 -12.79 -9.85 37.29
CA ASP A 23 -12.70 -8.41 37.61
C ASP A 23 -13.08 -7.47 36.44
N GLY A 24 -13.47 -8.00 35.29
CA GLY A 24 -13.99 -7.21 34.15
C GLY A 24 -12.93 -6.42 33.33
N SER A 25 -11.63 -6.54 33.62
CA SER A 25 -10.58 -5.66 33.07
C SER A 25 -9.82 -6.21 31.87
N GLY A 26 -10.12 -7.42 31.36
CA GLY A 26 -9.41 -7.98 30.21
C GLY A 26 -10.12 -9.11 29.48
N MET A 27 -9.78 -9.31 28.22
CA MET A 27 -10.26 -10.43 27.40
C MET A 27 -9.10 -11.35 27.01
N LEU A 28 -9.31 -12.68 27.12
CA LEU A 28 -8.39 -13.70 26.66
C LEU A 28 -8.87 -14.30 25.36
N TYR A 29 -7.97 -14.39 24.37
CA TYR A 29 -8.24 -15.02 23.08
C TYR A 29 -7.29 -16.21 22.91
N GLY A 30 -7.86 -17.41 22.70
CA GLY A 30 -7.10 -18.60 22.36
C GLY A 30 -7.05 -18.81 20.84
N PHE A 31 -5.90 -19.17 20.33
CA PHE A 31 -5.66 -19.46 18.91
C PHE A 31 -5.01 -20.84 18.78
N ASP A 32 -5.62 -21.70 17.97
CA ASP A 32 -5.08 -23.01 17.61
C ASP A 32 -4.46 -22.95 16.21
N TYR A 33 -3.18 -23.31 16.12
CA TYR A 33 -2.47 -23.39 14.86
C TYR A 33 -2.45 -24.82 14.35
N SER A 34 -2.58 -25.00 13.04
CA SER A 34 -2.56 -26.32 12.38
C SER A 34 -1.25 -27.10 12.57
N CYS A 35 -0.23 -26.49 13.14
CA CYS A 35 1.04 -27.12 13.50
C CYS A 35 1.12 -27.62 14.95
N GLY A 36 0.00 -27.63 15.71
CA GLY A 36 -0.04 -28.08 17.10
C GLY A 36 0.46 -27.06 18.13
N LEU A 37 0.65 -25.81 17.73
CA LEU A 37 0.96 -24.69 18.64
C LEU A 37 -0.34 -24.01 19.06
N GLN A 38 -0.48 -23.72 20.35
CA GLN A 38 -1.58 -22.90 20.89
C GLN A 38 -1.02 -21.57 21.38
N ALA A 39 -1.71 -20.47 21.07
CA ALA A 39 -1.39 -19.16 21.59
C ALA A 39 -2.55 -18.58 22.36
N THR A 40 -2.28 -17.99 23.52
CA THR A 40 -3.26 -17.23 24.28
C THR A 40 -2.87 -15.77 24.33
N LEU A 41 -3.79 -14.89 23.94
CA LEU A 41 -3.60 -13.44 23.88
C LEU A 41 -4.45 -12.79 24.97
N ALA A 42 -3.84 -12.03 25.86
CA ALA A 42 -4.52 -11.21 26.84
C ALA A 42 -4.60 -9.75 26.36
N ILE A 43 -5.82 -9.22 26.27
CA ILE A 43 -6.09 -7.84 25.87
C ILE A 43 -6.76 -7.13 27.05
N CYS A 44 -6.13 -6.08 27.55
CA CYS A 44 -6.69 -5.16 28.55
C CYS A 44 -6.64 -3.73 27.98
N ASP A 45 -7.74 -2.97 28.14
CA ASP A 45 -7.86 -1.58 27.66
C ASP A 45 -7.53 -1.38 26.17
N GLY A 46 -7.83 -2.38 25.32
CA GLY A 46 -7.57 -2.33 23.89
C GLY A 46 -6.12 -2.60 23.49
N PHE A 47 -5.23 -2.94 24.43
CA PHE A 47 -3.83 -3.26 24.17
C PHE A 47 -3.50 -4.72 24.51
N VAL A 48 -2.63 -5.33 23.69
CA VAL A 48 -2.08 -6.68 23.99
C VAL A 48 -1.12 -6.56 25.15
N ARG A 49 -1.44 -7.20 26.28
CA ARG A 49 -0.62 -7.19 27.51
C ARG A 49 0.24 -8.44 27.66
N ALA A 50 -0.18 -9.58 27.10
CA ALA A 50 0.61 -10.80 27.15
C ALA A 50 0.28 -11.73 25.97
N VAL A 51 1.28 -12.45 25.48
CA VAL A 51 1.16 -13.55 24.53
C VAL A 51 1.83 -14.77 25.15
N ARG A 52 1.08 -15.88 25.30
CA ARG A 52 1.63 -17.13 25.81
C ARG A 52 1.53 -18.18 24.71
N LEU A 53 2.65 -18.80 24.37
CA LEU A 53 2.74 -19.92 23.42
C LEU A 53 2.84 -21.22 24.19
N HIS A 54 2.00 -22.20 23.83
CA HIS A 54 2.03 -23.55 24.38
C HIS A 54 2.36 -24.53 23.25
N GLY A 55 3.45 -25.27 23.36
CA GLY A 55 3.78 -26.39 22.48
C GLY A 55 3.35 -27.70 23.10
N SER A 56 2.68 -28.60 22.37
CA SER A 56 2.40 -29.95 22.84
C SER A 56 3.65 -30.81 22.70
N THR A 57 4.39 -30.99 23.76
CA THR A 57 5.27 -32.16 23.88
C THR A 57 4.48 -33.28 24.54
N THR A 58 4.29 -34.38 23.81
CA THR A 58 3.73 -35.63 24.36
C THR A 58 4.65 -36.16 25.48
N GLY A 59 4.17 -36.07 26.70
CA GLY A 59 4.82 -36.66 27.86
C GLY A 59 3.83 -36.67 29.04
N SER A 60 3.22 -37.83 29.28
CA SER A 60 2.34 -38.07 30.42
C SER A 60 3.07 -37.89 31.76
N SER A 61 2.55 -36.99 32.59
CA SER A 61 2.72 -37.15 34.05
C SER A 61 1.52 -36.51 34.76
N ILE A 62 0.79 -37.38 35.45
CA ILE A 62 -0.30 -37.11 36.38
C ILE A 62 0.29 -36.47 37.64
N PHE A 63 -0.15 -35.29 38.04
CA PHE A 63 0.01 -34.77 39.41
C PHE A 63 -1.28 -34.11 39.89
N PRO A 64 -1.62 -34.29 41.19
CA PRO A 64 -2.90 -33.89 41.76
C PRO A 64 -2.95 -32.40 42.11
N ALA A 65 -4.17 -31.87 42.10
CA ALA A 65 -4.50 -30.52 42.49
C ALA A 65 -4.06 -30.18 43.92
N ARG A 66 -3.31 -29.12 44.10
CA ARG A 66 -3.21 -28.34 45.33
C ARG A 66 -3.56 -26.91 45.09
N ASN A 67 -4.57 -26.42 45.81
CA ASN A 67 -4.94 -25.04 45.95
C ASN A 67 -3.90 -24.29 46.75
N GLU A 68 -3.05 -23.48 46.11
CA GLU A 68 -2.35 -22.35 46.72
C GLU A 68 -2.16 -21.27 45.65
N PRO A 69 -2.31 -19.97 46.00
CA PRO A 69 -2.08 -18.88 45.03
C PRO A 69 -0.57 -18.77 44.79
N ALA A 70 -0.12 -19.27 43.64
CA ALA A 70 1.28 -19.15 43.22
C ALA A 70 1.59 -17.68 42.94
N SER A 71 2.44 -17.09 43.75
CA SER A 71 3.16 -15.84 43.49
C SER A 71 3.88 -15.96 42.15
N ILE A 72 3.59 -15.06 41.23
CA ILE A 72 4.27 -14.96 39.95
C ILE A 72 5.71 -14.50 40.21
N PRO A 73 6.74 -15.25 39.82
CA PRO A 73 8.11 -14.75 39.95
C PRO A 73 8.32 -13.57 39.02
N GLU A 74 8.82 -12.49 39.57
CA GLU A 74 9.07 -11.16 38.96
C GLU A 74 10.21 -11.18 37.92
N THR A 75 10.61 -12.32 37.39
CA THR A 75 11.78 -12.50 36.52
C THR A 75 11.43 -13.14 35.17
N ALA A 76 10.39 -12.60 34.49
CA ALA A 76 10.20 -12.79 33.05
C ALA A 76 9.55 -11.56 32.40
N LEU A 77 9.98 -10.37 32.81
CA LEU A 77 9.89 -9.20 31.99
C LEU A 77 10.81 -9.42 30.79
N VAL A 78 10.26 -9.88 29.68
CA VAL A 78 10.89 -9.70 28.38
C VAL A 78 11.14 -8.18 28.28
N PRO A 79 12.39 -7.73 28.11
CA PRO A 79 12.66 -6.32 28.04
C PRO A 79 11.82 -5.73 26.92
N SER A 80 11.13 -4.62 27.20
CA SER A 80 10.30 -3.83 26.26
C SER A 80 11.13 -3.20 25.11
N ASN A 81 12.26 -3.75 24.78
CA ASN A 81 13.18 -3.42 23.70
C ASN A 81 13.02 -4.34 22.49
N ALA A 82 11.87 -4.94 22.28
CA ALA A 82 11.43 -5.31 20.93
C ALA A 82 10.86 -4.08 20.17
N SER A 83 11.45 -2.92 20.36
CA SER A 83 11.61 -1.96 19.27
C SER A 83 12.31 -2.76 18.19
N ALA A 84 11.57 -3.20 17.16
CA ALA A 84 12.16 -3.68 15.93
C ALA A 84 13.35 -2.74 15.67
N ARG A 85 14.56 -3.27 15.66
CA ARG A 85 15.76 -2.51 15.30
C ARG A 85 15.50 -2.09 13.85
N VAL A 86 14.84 -0.94 13.68
CA VAL A 86 15.00 -0.13 12.49
C VAL A 86 16.48 0.19 12.54
N SER A 87 17.27 -0.60 11.83
CA SER A 87 18.71 -0.36 11.69
C SER A 87 18.79 1.00 11.01
N ALA A 88 18.93 2.04 11.82
CA ALA A 88 19.07 3.41 11.34
C ALA A 88 20.40 3.47 10.62
N MET A 89 20.38 3.10 9.33
CA MET A 89 21.50 3.29 8.43
C MET A 89 21.81 4.78 8.41
N PRO A 90 23.07 5.20 8.50
CA PRO A 90 23.43 6.55 8.20
C PRO A 90 22.96 6.85 6.76
N GLN A 91 21.93 7.70 6.60
CA GLN A 91 21.25 7.94 5.32
C GLN A 91 22.12 8.81 4.38
N ASN A 92 23.14 9.46 4.91
CA ASN A 92 24.05 10.30 4.14
C ASN A 92 24.89 9.45 3.17
N GLY A 93 24.63 9.67 1.89
CA GLY A 93 25.40 9.05 0.80
C GLY A 93 24.79 7.79 0.19
N LEU A 94 23.67 7.24 0.70
CA LEU A 94 23.00 6.11 0.05
C LEU A 94 22.48 6.51 -1.34
N ARG A 95 22.72 5.64 -2.32
CA ARG A 95 22.39 5.86 -3.72
C ARG A 95 21.03 5.26 -4.05
N VAL A 96 20.14 6.07 -4.58
CA VAL A 96 18.76 5.64 -4.97
C VAL A 96 18.57 5.86 -6.47
N LEU A 97 18.22 4.79 -7.16
CA LEU A 97 17.78 4.84 -8.55
C LEU A 97 16.28 5.10 -8.62
N VAL A 98 15.85 6.10 -9.39
CA VAL A 98 14.42 6.43 -9.56
C VAL A 98 14.07 6.48 -11.04
N THR A 99 13.04 5.74 -11.44
CA THR A 99 12.41 5.90 -12.76
C THR A 99 11.04 6.56 -12.60
N GLY A 100 10.50 7.18 -13.66
CA GLY A 100 9.23 7.91 -13.57
C GLY A 100 9.31 9.20 -12.74
N ALA A 101 10.50 9.74 -12.58
CA ALA A 101 10.81 10.92 -11.77
C ALA A 101 10.08 12.21 -12.21
N SER A 102 9.64 12.29 -13.46
CA SER A 102 8.88 13.43 -14.01
C SER A 102 7.36 13.34 -13.78
N GLY A 103 6.88 12.19 -13.29
CA GLY A 103 5.47 12.02 -12.94
C GLY A 103 5.11 12.71 -11.61
N PRO A 104 3.82 12.87 -11.27
CA PRO A 104 3.38 13.57 -10.05
C PRO A 104 3.99 12.98 -8.76
N ILE A 105 4.06 11.66 -8.66
CA ILE A 105 4.63 10.97 -7.49
C ILE A 105 6.15 11.18 -7.46
N GLY A 106 6.82 11.01 -8.61
CA GLY A 106 8.27 11.19 -8.72
C GLY A 106 8.68 12.62 -8.41
N ALA A 107 7.92 13.62 -8.86
CA ALA A 107 8.17 15.03 -8.58
C ALA A 107 8.10 15.35 -7.08
N ALA A 108 7.20 14.72 -6.33
CA ALA A 108 7.13 14.86 -4.88
C ALA A 108 8.22 14.04 -4.14
N LEU A 109 8.59 12.87 -4.68
CA LEU A 109 9.59 11.98 -4.09
C LEU A 109 11.00 12.55 -4.16
N LEU A 110 11.40 13.14 -5.30
CA LEU A 110 12.77 13.59 -5.51
C LEU A 110 13.27 14.61 -4.47
N PRO A 111 12.53 15.71 -4.15
CA PRO A 111 12.92 16.64 -3.12
C PRO A 111 13.05 15.99 -1.74
N SER A 112 12.12 15.08 -1.42
CA SER A 112 12.10 14.35 -0.15
C SER A 112 13.31 13.43 0.02
N LEU A 113 13.70 12.69 -1.03
CA LEU A 113 14.90 11.86 -1.02
C LEU A 113 16.15 12.73 -0.82
N LYS A 114 16.28 13.83 -1.56
CA LYS A 114 17.42 14.75 -1.44
C LYS A 114 17.50 15.38 -0.04
N ALA A 115 16.37 15.84 0.51
CA ALA A 115 16.29 16.40 1.86
C ALA A 115 16.67 15.37 2.94
N SER A 116 16.46 14.07 2.66
CA SER A 116 16.86 12.95 3.52
C SER A 116 18.32 12.51 3.31
N GLY A 117 19.10 13.21 2.49
CA GLY A 117 20.53 12.94 2.28
C GLY A 117 20.84 11.83 1.27
N TYR A 118 19.85 11.36 0.50
CA TYR A 118 20.08 10.35 -0.54
C TYR A 118 20.71 10.96 -1.80
N GLN A 119 21.63 10.23 -2.43
CA GLN A 119 22.14 10.52 -3.76
C GLN A 119 21.20 9.90 -4.79
N VAL A 120 20.48 10.74 -5.53
CA VAL A 120 19.44 10.27 -6.45
C VAL A 120 19.92 10.29 -7.88
N THR A 121 19.87 9.12 -8.52
CA THR A 121 20.05 8.97 -9.98
C THR A 121 18.69 8.71 -10.62
N ARG A 122 18.37 9.42 -11.68
CA ARG A 122 17.11 9.34 -12.41
C ARG A 122 17.27 8.68 -13.76
N PHE A 123 16.48 7.67 -14.05
CA PHE A 123 16.36 7.16 -15.40
C PHE A 123 15.36 8.02 -16.19
N VAL A 124 15.79 8.59 -17.31
CA VAL A 124 15.03 9.50 -18.17
C VAL A 124 14.94 8.97 -19.59
N ARG A 125 13.79 9.14 -20.26
CA ARG A 125 13.61 8.70 -21.66
C ARG A 125 14.30 9.62 -22.67
N GLY A 126 14.40 10.90 -22.34
CA GLY A 126 15.09 11.90 -23.20
C GLY A 126 16.57 11.97 -22.92
N GLN A 127 17.25 12.86 -23.64
CA GLN A 127 18.67 13.17 -23.38
C GLN A 127 18.85 13.67 -21.94
N PRO A 128 19.88 13.21 -21.23
CA PRO A 128 20.22 13.74 -19.91
C PRO A 128 20.48 15.24 -19.98
N SER A 129 19.78 16.01 -19.13
CA SER A 129 19.90 17.47 -19.08
C SER A 129 20.63 17.98 -17.83
N SER A 130 21.00 17.09 -16.94
CA SER A 130 21.73 17.40 -15.70
C SER A 130 22.48 16.17 -15.19
N GLU A 131 23.44 16.41 -14.31
CA GLU A 131 24.10 15.34 -13.55
C GLU A 131 23.09 14.47 -12.79
N GLY A 132 23.40 13.21 -12.59
CA GLY A 132 22.51 12.25 -11.94
C GLY A 132 21.33 11.80 -12.82
N GLN A 133 21.43 11.96 -14.14
CA GLN A 133 20.49 11.38 -15.11
C GLN A 133 21.19 10.35 -15.99
N ILE A 134 20.48 9.26 -16.25
CA ILE A 134 20.87 8.21 -17.19
C ILE A 134 19.74 8.04 -18.20
N GLN A 135 20.07 8.13 -19.47
CA GLN A 135 19.11 7.85 -20.54
C GLN A 135 18.78 6.37 -20.56
N TRP A 136 17.50 6.05 -20.70
CA TRP A 136 17.03 4.68 -20.86
C TRP A 136 15.79 4.60 -21.77
N ASP A 137 15.65 3.45 -22.41
CA ASP A 137 14.44 3.08 -23.13
C ASP A 137 13.77 1.92 -22.39
N PRO A 138 12.55 2.09 -21.82
CA PRO A 138 11.87 1.03 -21.09
C PRO A 138 11.50 -0.18 -21.96
N SER A 139 11.50 -0.03 -23.29
CA SER A 139 11.25 -1.14 -24.23
C SER A 139 12.48 -2.02 -24.49
N GLN A 140 13.67 -1.57 -24.06
CA GLN A 140 14.93 -2.25 -24.31
C GLN A 140 15.54 -2.81 -23.01
N PRO A 141 16.29 -3.93 -23.10
CA PRO A 141 17.09 -4.42 -21.97
C PRO A 141 18.06 -3.35 -21.44
N ILE A 142 18.29 -3.40 -20.13
CA ILE A 142 19.19 -2.48 -19.43
C ILE A 142 20.48 -3.23 -19.10
N ALA A 143 21.65 -2.64 -19.38
CA ALA A 143 22.92 -3.18 -18.96
C ALA A 143 23.04 -3.19 -17.42
N ALA A 144 23.43 -4.32 -16.83
CA ALA A 144 23.47 -4.51 -15.37
C ALA A 144 24.46 -3.54 -14.68
N GLU A 145 25.48 -3.09 -15.38
CA GLU A 145 26.45 -2.12 -14.92
C GLU A 145 25.82 -0.77 -14.58
N LEU A 146 24.80 -0.35 -15.35
CA LEU A 146 24.08 0.92 -15.15
C LEU A 146 23.27 0.95 -13.86
N VAL A 147 22.90 -0.20 -13.32
CA VAL A 147 22.08 -0.34 -12.12
C VAL A 147 22.86 -0.92 -10.93
N SER A 148 24.16 -1.13 -11.09
CA SER A 148 25.03 -1.67 -10.04
C SER A 148 25.47 -0.60 -9.03
N GLY A 149 25.46 -0.96 -7.73
CA GLY A 149 25.94 -0.12 -6.63
C GLY A 149 24.93 0.91 -6.14
N PHE A 150 23.65 0.77 -6.48
CA PHE A 150 22.57 1.47 -5.80
C PHE A 150 22.15 0.70 -4.54
N ASP A 151 21.73 1.42 -3.50
CA ASP A 151 21.21 0.85 -2.25
C ASP A 151 19.71 0.55 -2.35
N ALA A 152 18.99 1.34 -3.15
CA ALA A 152 17.57 1.14 -3.43
C ALA A 152 17.24 1.50 -4.89
N ALA A 153 16.22 0.83 -5.44
CA ALA A 153 15.64 1.17 -6.73
C ALA A 153 14.13 1.41 -6.57
N ILE A 154 13.63 2.52 -7.12
CA ILE A 154 12.20 2.89 -7.09
C ILE A 154 11.73 3.07 -8.54
N HIS A 155 10.79 2.22 -8.96
CA HIS A 155 10.28 2.18 -10.32
C HIS A 155 8.84 2.69 -10.37
N LEU A 156 8.64 3.94 -10.83
CA LEU A 156 7.34 4.60 -10.95
C LEU A 156 6.99 4.92 -12.42
N ALA A 157 7.81 4.47 -13.36
CA ALA A 157 7.56 4.73 -14.78
C ALA A 157 6.35 3.96 -15.30
N GLY A 158 5.52 4.63 -16.07
CA GLY A 158 4.35 4.02 -16.70
C GLY A 158 3.59 5.05 -17.53
N GLU A 159 2.95 4.58 -18.60
CA GLU A 159 2.05 5.38 -19.43
C GLU A 159 0.81 5.81 -18.65
N THR A 160 0.30 7.03 -18.90
CA THR A 160 -0.94 7.49 -18.26
C THR A 160 -2.12 6.61 -18.64
N ILE A 161 -2.93 6.22 -17.65
CA ILE A 161 -4.15 5.43 -17.86
C ILE A 161 -5.36 6.29 -18.23
N VAL A 162 -5.25 7.62 -18.06
CA VAL A 162 -6.35 8.55 -18.32
C VAL A 162 -6.54 8.75 -19.82
N GLY A 163 -7.79 8.76 -20.25
CA GLY A 163 -8.22 8.95 -21.64
C GLY A 163 -9.01 7.77 -22.17
N ARG A 164 -9.41 7.86 -23.46
CA ARG A 164 -10.15 6.78 -24.13
C ARG A 164 -9.21 5.59 -24.40
N TRP A 165 -9.65 4.39 -24.07
CA TRP A 165 -8.87 3.17 -24.27
C TRP A 165 -9.14 2.56 -25.64
N THR A 166 -8.25 2.86 -26.58
CA THR A 166 -8.09 2.13 -27.84
C THR A 166 -7.16 0.94 -27.61
N ASP A 167 -7.09 0.00 -28.54
CA ASP A 167 -6.18 -1.16 -28.45
C ASP A 167 -4.71 -0.69 -28.33
N ASP A 168 -4.30 0.31 -29.12
CA ASP A 168 -2.97 0.92 -28.99
C ASP A 168 -2.73 1.54 -27.61
N LYS A 169 -3.74 2.20 -27.04
CA LYS A 169 -3.61 2.77 -25.70
C LYS A 169 -3.50 1.69 -24.62
N ARG A 170 -4.27 0.63 -24.73
CA ARG A 170 -4.20 -0.54 -23.85
C ARG A 170 -2.83 -1.21 -23.94
N ALA A 171 -2.31 -1.43 -25.16
CA ALA A 171 -0.98 -1.97 -25.39
C ALA A 171 0.09 -1.08 -24.71
N ARG A 172 0.09 0.24 -24.99
CA ARG A 172 1.06 1.15 -24.34
C ARG A 172 0.97 1.14 -22.82
N VAL A 173 -0.25 1.12 -22.25
CA VAL A 173 -0.45 1.05 -20.78
C VAL A 173 0.14 -0.24 -20.21
N ARG A 174 -0.10 -1.39 -20.85
CA ARG A 174 0.44 -2.70 -20.46
C ARG A 174 1.97 -2.72 -20.62
N ASP A 175 2.47 -2.46 -21.81
CA ASP A 175 3.89 -2.61 -22.16
C ASP A 175 4.79 -1.68 -21.37
N SER A 176 4.38 -0.42 -21.17
CA SER A 176 5.15 0.53 -20.36
C SER A 176 5.38 0.07 -18.93
N ARG A 177 4.49 -0.79 -18.40
CA ARG A 177 4.57 -1.37 -17.06
C ARG A 177 5.31 -2.69 -17.06
N THR A 178 4.89 -3.61 -17.91
CA THR A 178 5.41 -4.99 -17.90
C THR A 178 6.82 -5.08 -18.48
N LEU A 179 7.10 -4.46 -19.63
CA LEU A 179 8.43 -4.51 -20.25
C LEU A 179 9.44 -3.71 -19.44
N GLY A 180 9.13 -2.43 -19.12
CA GLY A 180 10.06 -1.58 -18.37
C GLY A 180 10.41 -2.15 -17.00
N THR A 181 9.41 -2.71 -16.29
CA THR A 181 9.66 -3.35 -14.98
C THR A 181 10.50 -4.62 -15.14
N ARG A 182 10.19 -5.47 -16.13
CA ARG A 182 10.95 -6.70 -16.38
C ARG A 182 12.41 -6.42 -16.71
N HIS A 183 12.68 -5.49 -17.62
CA HIS A 183 14.04 -5.13 -18.01
C HIS A 183 14.83 -4.56 -16.82
N LEU A 184 14.21 -3.69 -16.03
CA LEU A 184 14.84 -3.17 -14.81
C LEU A 184 15.09 -4.28 -13.78
N ALA A 185 14.09 -5.12 -13.49
CA ALA A 185 14.23 -6.22 -12.53
C ALA A 185 15.30 -7.22 -12.94
N GLN A 186 15.41 -7.55 -14.23
CA GLN A 186 16.48 -8.40 -14.77
C GLN A 186 17.84 -7.75 -14.63
N ALA A 187 17.97 -6.48 -14.96
CA ALA A 187 19.24 -5.76 -14.81
C ALA A 187 19.67 -5.71 -13.33
N LEU A 188 18.75 -5.43 -12.40
CA LEU A 188 19.02 -5.45 -10.96
C LEU A 188 19.45 -6.84 -10.47
N ALA A 189 18.80 -7.90 -10.96
CA ALA A 189 19.14 -9.29 -10.63
C ALA A 189 20.56 -9.69 -11.08
N HIS A 190 21.06 -9.12 -12.17
CA HIS A 190 22.40 -9.41 -12.71
C HIS A 190 23.46 -8.38 -12.29
N ALA A 191 23.09 -7.36 -11.50
CA ALA A 191 24.04 -6.35 -11.05
C ALA A 191 25.11 -6.95 -10.12
N LYS A 192 26.38 -6.55 -10.30
CA LYS A 192 27.49 -6.99 -9.44
C LYS A 192 27.28 -6.60 -7.97
N LYS A 193 26.62 -5.47 -7.74
CA LYS A 193 26.21 -4.97 -6.42
C LYS A 193 24.72 -4.60 -6.51
N PRO A 194 23.81 -5.57 -6.32
CA PRO A 194 22.37 -5.32 -6.41
C PRO A 194 21.89 -4.45 -5.25
N PRO A 195 20.77 -3.72 -5.41
CA PRO A 195 20.18 -2.94 -4.35
C PRO A 195 19.60 -3.86 -3.26
N ARG A 196 19.52 -3.34 -2.04
CA ARG A 196 18.88 -4.07 -0.92
C ARG A 196 17.36 -4.14 -1.06
N VAL A 197 16.78 -3.15 -1.72
CA VAL A 197 15.33 -3.04 -1.92
C VAL A 197 14.97 -2.52 -3.30
N PHE A 198 13.98 -3.15 -3.90
CA PHE A 198 13.32 -2.71 -5.12
C PHE A 198 11.86 -2.40 -4.82
N ILE A 199 11.45 -1.13 -4.96
CA ILE A 199 10.05 -0.70 -4.89
C ILE A 199 9.54 -0.58 -6.32
N SER A 200 8.71 -1.53 -6.72
CA SER A 200 8.03 -1.52 -8.01
C SER A 200 6.65 -0.90 -7.86
N GLY A 201 6.30 0.02 -8.77
CA GLY A 201 4.93 0.51 -8.84
C GLY A 201 3.95 -0.64 -9.12
N SER A 202 2.75 -0.50 -8.59
CA SER A 202 1.54 -1.24 -8.87
C SER A 202 0.34 -0.32 -8.59
N ALA A 203 -0.88 -0.82 -8.66
CA ALA A 203 -2.07 -0.04 -8.36
C ALA A 203 -3.16 -0.89 -7.71
N ILE A 204 -4.06 -0.25 -6.96
CA ILE A 204 -5.24 -0.91 -6.40
C ILE A 204 -6.19 -1.46 -7.47
N GLY A 205 -6.01 -1.06 -8.75
CA GLY A 205 -6.65 -1.68 -9.90
C GLY A 205 -6.48 -3.21 -9.93
N PHE A 206 -5.44 -3.76 -9.28
CA PHE A 206 -5.23 -5.18 -9.04
C PHE A 206 -6.49 -5.89 -8.51
N TYR A 207 -7.26 -5.21 -7.68
CA TYR A 207 -8.44 -5.79 -7.04
C TYR A 207 -9.70 -5.76 -7.89
N GLY A 208 -9.74 -4.99 -9.00
CA GLY A 208 -10.94 -4.81 -9.83
C GLY A 208 -12.10 -4.19 -9.06
N ASP A 209 -13.33 -4.45 -9.52
CA ASP A 209 -14.55 -4.01 -8.84
C ASP A 209 -15.00 -5.07 -7.83
N ARG A 210 -15.02 -4.74 -6.53
CA ARG A 210 -15.31 -5.66 -5.43
C ARG A 210 -16.45 -5.17 -4.52
N GLY A 211 -17.25 -4.20 -4.97
CA GLY A 211 -18.37 -3.67 -4.18
C GLY A 211 -17.91 -3.13 -2.82
N ASP A 212 -18.52 -3.63 -1.74
CA ASP A 212 -18.25 -3.20 -0.35
C ASP A 212 -17.18 -4.05 0.38
N GLU A 213 -16.59 -5.03 -0.33
CA GLU A 213 -15.57 -5.92 0.25
C GLU A 213 -14.34 -5.13 0.71
N ILE A 214 -13.87 -5.41 1.94
CA ILE A 214 -12.63 -4.84 2.45
C ILE A 214 -11.45 -5.61 1.84
N LEU A 215 -10.57 -4.88 1.16
CA LEU A 215 -9.45 -5.42 0.40
C LEU A 215 -8.13 -5.11 1.09
N ARG A 216 -7.33 -6.14 1.30
CA ARG A 216 -6.00 -6.07 1.90
C ARG A 216 -4.97 -6.68 0.97
N GLU A 217 -3.72 -6.64 1.37
CA GLU A 217 -2.60 -7.10 0.53
C GLU A 217 -2.70 -8.57 0.14
N ASP A 218 -3.32 -9.41 0.95
CA ASP A 218 -3.58 -10.84 0.75
C ASP A 218 -4.86 -11.14 -0.03
N SER A 219 -5.68 -10.13 -0.33
CA SER A 219 -6.90 -10.31 -1.12
C SER A 219 -6.58 -10.72 -2.56
N ALA A 220 -7.39 -11.65 -3.09
CA ALA A 220 -7.23 -12.16 -4.44
C ALA A 220 -7.37 -11.06 -5.50
N PRO A 221 -6.73 -11.22 -6.69
CA PRO A 221 -6.92 -10.29 -7.80
C PRO A 221 -8.36 -10.27 -8.27
N GLY A 222 -8.79 -9.13 -8.78
CA GLY A 222 -10.08 -8.96 -9.43
C GLY A 222 -10.05 -9.29 -10.91
N GLN A 223 -11.02 -8.77 -11.63
CA GLN A 223 -11.18 -8.95 -13.07
C GLN A 223 -11.16 -7.59 -13.78
N GLY A 224 -10.85 -7.61 -15.07
CA GLY A 224 -10.80 -6.44 -15.94
C GLY A 224 -9.38 -6.09 -16.39
N PHE A 225 -9.32 -5.18 -17.35
CA PHE A 225 -8.05 -4.82 -18.00
C PHE A 225 -7.00 -4.31 -17.00
N LEU A 226 -7.40 -3.45 -16.05
CA LEU A 226 -6.44 -2.94 -15.05
C LEU A 226 -5.99 -4.01 -14.07
N ALA A 227 -6.87 -4.96 -13.71
CA ALA A 227 -6.51 -6.06 -12.83
C ALA A 227 -5.48 -6.98 -13.50
N ASP A 228 -5.70 -7.32 -14.78
CA ASP A 228 -4.77 -8.13 -15.57
C ASP A 228 -3.41 -7.42 -15.70
N VAL A 229 -3.42 -6.12 -16.05
CA VAL A 229 -2.19 -5.33 -16.17
C VAL A 229 -1.44 -5.27 -14.84
N CYS A 230 -2.11 -5.11 -13.70
CA CYS A 230 -1.44 -5.08 -12.40
C CYS A 230 -0.82 -6.42 -12.02
N GLN A 231 -1.49 -7.54 -12.34
CA GLN A 231 -0.94 -8.89 -12.13
C GLN A 231 0.32 -9.10 -12.97
N GLU A 232 0.27 -8.78 -14.26
CA GLU A 232 1.42 -8.84 -15.17
C GLU A 232 2.56 -7.91 -14.72
N TRP A 233 2.22 -6.72 -14.21
CA TRP A 233 3.18 -5.74 -13.70
C TRP A 233 3.92 -6.28 -12.46
N GLU A 234 3.21 -6.80 -11.48
CA GLU A 234 3.81 -7.39 -10.27
C GLU A 234 4.63 -8.65 -10.63
N ALA A 235 4.17 -9.46 -11.58
CA ALA A 235 4.92 -10.60 -12.09
C ALA A 235 6.22 -10.19 -12.81
N ALA A 236 6.23 -9.04 -13.48
CA ALA A 236 7.43 -8.51 -14.16
C ALA A 236 8.55 -8.11 -13.18
N ALA A 237 8.24 -7.84 -11.91
CA ALA A 237 9.23 -7.54 -10.86
C ALA A 237 9.89 -8.82 -10.27
N ARG A 238 9.36 -10.02 -10.58
CA ARG A 238 9.81 -11.29 -10.00
C ARG A 238 11.31 -11.57 -10.17
N PRO A 239 11.97 -11.29 -11.32
CA PRO A 239 13.41 -11.56 -11.46
C PRO A 239 14.27 -10.92 -10.36
N ALA A 240 13.93 -9.71 -9.89
CA ALA A 240 14.64 -9.09 -8.79
C ALA A 240 14.41 -9.84 -7.46
N LYS A 241 13.18 -10.26 -7.18
CA LYS A 241 12.86 -11.06 -6.00
C LYS A 241 13.57 -12.42 -6.01
N ASP A 242 13.56 -13.12 -7.15
CA ASP A 242 14.19 -14.44 -7.30
C ASP A 242 15.71 -14.37 -7.13
N ALA A 243 16.32 -13.20 -7.40
CA ALA A 243 17.73 -12.91 -7.13
C ALA A 243 18.03 -12.50 -5.68
N GLY A 244 17.04 -12.55 -4.78
CA GLY A 244 17.19 -12.21 -3.37
C GLY A 244 17.09 -10.72 -3.05
N ILE A 245 16.69 -9.87 -4.00
CA ILE A 245 16.43 -8.45 -3.74
C ILE A 245 15.04 -8.32 -3.10
N ARG A 246 14.98 -7.73 -1.90
CA ARG A 246 13.70 -7.45 -1.23
C ARG A 246 12.84 -6.57 -2.13
N THR A 247 11.73 -7.11 -2.61
CA THR A 247 10.89 -6.46 -3.63
C THR A 247 9.51 -6.16 -3.05
N ALA A 248 9.11 -4.88 -3.10
CA ALA A 248 7.79 -4.40 -2.69
C ALA A 248 7.02 -3.88 -3.91
N ASN A 249 5.82 -4.43 -4.15
CA ASN A 249 4.90 -3.97 -5.19
C ASN A 249 3.91 -2.97 -4.59
N LEU A 250 4.12 -1.68 -4.82
CA LEU A 250 3.34 -0.61 -4.21
C LEU A 250 2.02 -0.40 -4.96
N ARG A 251 0.94 -1.02 -4.49
CA ARG A 251 -0.44 -0.89 -5.01
C ARG A 251 -1.02 0.47 -4.62
N THR A 252 -0.76 1.44 -5.46
CA THR A 252 -1.13 2.83 -5.20
C THR A 252 -2.61 3.10 -5.49
N GLY A 253 -3.30 3.76 -4.56
CA GLY A 253 -4.67 4.25 -4.72
C GLY A 253 -4.75 5.59 -5.44
N LEU A 254 -5.85 6.32 -5.21
CA LEU A 254 -6.04 7.67 -5.73
C LEU A 254 -5.10 8.65 -5.01
N VAL A 255 -4.01 9.04 -5.67
CA VAL A 255 -3.05 9.99 -5.11
C VAL A 255 -3.59 11.42 -5.19
N LEU A 256 -3.66 12.07 -4.03
CA LEU A 256 -4.09 13.47 -3.91
C LEU A 256 -2.85 14.38 -3.86
N SER A 257 -2.71 15.24 -4.86
CA SER A 257 -1.65 16.25 -5.00
C SER A 257 -2.17 17.46 -5.75
N ALA A 258 -1.63 18.65 -5.45
CA ALA A 258 -1.89 19.88 -6.20
C ALA A 258 -1.16 19.88 -7.55
N ASP A 259 0.05 19.29 -7.60
CA ASP A 259 1.01 19.44 -8.69
C ASP A 259 0.78 18.46 -9.85
N GLY A 260 -0.24 17.59 -9.74
CA GLY A 260 -0.54 16.64 -10.81
C GLY A 260 -1.41 15.48 -10.40
N GLY A 261 -1.60 14.53 -11.33
CA GLY A 261 -2.45 13.36 -11.10
C GLY A 261 -3.94 13.63 -11.37
N ALA A 262 -4.81 13.01 -10.56
CA ALA A 262 -6.25 13.07 -10.77
C ALA A 262 -6.88 14.35 -10.20
N LEU A 263 -6.46 14.79 -9.01
CA LEU A 263 -7.11 15.91 -8.32
C LEU A 263 -7.16 17.19 -9.14
N PRO A 264 -6.07 17.70 -9.76
CA PRO A 264 -6.13 18.91 -10.58
C PRO A 264 -7.12 18.81 -11.77
N LYS A 265 -7.30 17.60 -12.31
CA LYS A 265 -8.26 17.36 -13.40
C LYS A 265 -9.71 17.36 -12.92
N MET A 266 -9.93 17.03 -11.66
CA MET A 266 -11.25 17.04 -11.02
C MET A 266 -11.67 18.45 -10.57
N LEU A 267 -10.71 19.32 -10.20
CA LEU A 267 -10.99 20.62 -9.62
C LEU A 267 -11.82 21.59 -10.50
N PRO A 268 -11.62 21.70 -11.84
CA PRO A 268 -12.34 22.70 -12.64
C PRO A 268 -13.86 22.66 -12.47
N PRO A 269 -14.56 21.53 -12.67
CA PRO A 269 -16.01 21.51 -12.49
C PRO A 269 -16.42 21.86 -11.05
N PHE A 270 -15.66 21.46 -10.04
CA PHE A 270 -15.96 21.81 -8.64
C PHE A 270 -15.81 23.31 -8.38
N LYS A 271 -14.75 23.95 -8.89
CA LYS A 271 -14.52 25.41 -8.74
C LYS A 271 -15.66 26.22 -9.34
N PHE A 272 -16.28 25.74 -10.42
CA PHE A 272 -17.45 26.37 -11.05
C PHE A 272 -18.79 25.98 -10.40
N GLY A 273 -18.78 25.17 -9.32
CA GLY A 273 -20.02 24.73 -8.67
C GLY A 273 -20.80 23.66 -9.45
N LEU A 274 -20.18 23.07 -10.47
CA LEU A 274 -20.73 22.02 -11.32
C LEU A 274 -20.23 20.60 -10.91
N GLY A 275 -19.45 20.52 -9.83
CA GLY A 275 -18.97 19.25 -9.31
C GLY A 275 -20.11 18.39 -8.76
N GLY A 276 -20.00 17.07 -8.92
CA GLY A 276 -21.00 16.14 -8.44
C GLY A 276 -20.51 14.70 -8.36
N ARG A 277 -21.33 13.85 -7.73
CA ARG A 277 -21.06 12.43 -7.65
C ARG A 277 -21.10 11.76 -9.02
N LEU A 278 -20.27 10.75 -9.20
CA LEU A 278 -20.18 9.98 -10.43
C LEU A 278 -21.08 8.75 -10.34
N GLY A 279 -22.02 8.60 -11.27
CA GLY A 279 -23.00 7.52 -11.26
C GLY A 279 -23.79 7.48 -9.95
N SER A 280 -23.82 6.33 -9.30
CA SER A 280 -24.49 6.13 -8.01
C SER A 280 -23.81 6.88 -6.85
N GLY A 281 -22.50 7.12 -6.95
CA GLY A 281 -21.68 7.68 -5.89
C GLY A 281 -21.42 6.73 -4.72
N ARG A 282 -21.86 5.46 -4.82
CA ARG A 282 -21.68 4.45 -3.76
C ARG A 282 -20.37 3.68 -3.86
N GLN A 283 -19.69 3.73 -5.00
CA GLN A 283 -18.41 3.06 -5.19
C GLN A 283 -17.34 3.65 -4.26
N TRP A 284 -16.57 2.75 -3.65
CA TRP A 284 -15.48 3.11 -2.74
C TRP A 284 -14.25 3.60 -3.49
N TRP A 285 -13.69 4.68 -2.99
CA TRP A 285 -12.44 5.28 -3.45
C TRP A 285 -11.41 5.25 -2.34
N SER A 286 -10.35 4.48 -2.53
CA SER A 286 -9.20 4.45 -1.65
C SER A 286 -8.16 5.44 -2.14
N TRP A 287 -7.88 6.42 -1.33
CA TRP A 287 -7.05 7.59 -1.63
C TRP A 287 -5.81 7.63 -0.73
N ILE A 288 -4.82 8.43 -1.10
CA ILE A 288 -3.66 8.75 -0.26
C ILE A 288 -3.18 10.16 -0.57
N HIS A 289 -2.74 10.89 0.45
CA HIS A 289 -2.01 12.16 0.27
C HIS A 289 -0.62 11.87 -0.30
N VAL A 290 -0.14 12.67 -1.26
CA VAL A 290 1.14 12.44 -1.92
C VAL A 290 2.32 12.37 -0.93
N GLN A 291 2.30 13.18 0.15
CA GLN A 291 3.33 13.13 1.19
C GLN A 291 3.33 11.81 1.96
N ASP A 292 2.16 11.25 2.26
CA ASP A 292 2.08 9.93 2.90
C ASP A 292 2.54 8.82 1.96
N LEU A 293 2.25 8.92 0.66
CA LEU A 293 2.77 7.94 -0.29
C LEU A 293 4.31 7.99 -0.38
N VAL A 294 4.88 9.18 -0.39
CA VAL A 294 6.34 9.40 -0.35
C VAL A 294 6.92 8.88 0.97
N GLY A 295 6.28 9.20 2.10
CA GLY A 295 6.66 8.68 3.41
C GLY A 295 6.61 7.16 3.50
N ALA A 296 5.60 6.53 2.91
CA ALA A 296 5.49 5.07 2.82
C ALA A 296 6.66 4.46 2.03
N MET A 297 7.10 5.08 0.91
CA MET A 297 8.29 4.63 0.19
C MET A 297 9.56 4.73 1.05
N HIS A 298 9.75 5.81 1.80
CA HIS A 298 10.84 5.91 2.77
C HIS A 298 10.75 4.85 3.85
N HIS A 299 9.55 4.57 4.35
CA HIS A 299 9.32 3.54 5.35
C HIS A 299 9.66 2.15 4.80
N ILE A 300 9.23 1.82 3.58
CA ILE A 300 9.58 0.57 2.90
C ILE A 300 11.10 0.46 2.71
N MET A 301 11.79 1.53 2.30
CA MET A 301 13.25 1.49 2.14
C MET A 301 13.98 1.18 3.45
N LYS A 302 13.49 1.71 4.57
CA LYS A 302 14.10 1.57 5.90
C LYS A 302 13.76 0.28 6.61
N SER A 303 12.63 -0.35 6.29
CA SER A 303 12.16 -1.58 6.92
C SER A 303 12.74 -2.80 6.20
N ASP A 304 13.35 -3.72 6.91
CA ASP A 304 13.81 -4.99 6.34
C ASP A 304 12.68 -6.03 6.24
N LEU A 305 11.51 -5.75 6.80
CA LEU A 305 10.39 -6.68 6.91
C LEU A 305 9.30 -6.48 5.84
N ILE A 306 9.28 -5.32 5.17
CA ILE A 306 8.23 -5.02 4.18
C ILE A 306 8.65 -5.53 2.80
N GLU A 307 7.95 -6.55 2.32
CA GLU A 307 8.09 -7.12 0.97
C GLU A 307 6.77 -7.59 0.41
N GLY A 308 6.74 -7.93 -0.88
CA GLY A 308 5.51 -8.36 -1.57
C GLY A 308 4.58 -7.19 -1.87
N PRO A 309 3.25 -7.42 -1.97
CA PRO A 309 2.28 -6.36 -2.21
C PRO A 309 2.17 -5.43 -1.00
N VAL A 310 2.07 -4.13 -1.25
CA VAL A 310 1.90 -3.08 -0.24
C VAL A 310 0.83 -2.11 -0.71
N ASN A 311 -0.26 -1.96 0.02
CA ASN A 311 -1.32 -1.03 -0.31
C ASN A 311 -0.94 0.41 0.05
N GLY A 312 -0.61 1.20 -0.97
CA GLY A 312 -0.31 2.64 -0.87
C GLY A 312 -1.59 3.48 -0.83
N VAL A 313 -2.37 3.35 0.24
CA VAL A 313 -3.62 4.06 0.48
C VAL A 313 -3.67 4.59 1.91
N ALA A 314 -4.49 5.62 2.17
CA ALA A 314 -4.79 6.07 3.52
C ALA A 314 -5.73 5.08 4.24
N PRO A 315 -5.73 5.01 5.59
CA PRO A 315 -6.56 4.05 6.35
C PRO A 315 -8.06 4.34 6.31
N GLY A 316 -8.49 5.48 5.75
CA GLY A 316 -9.89 5.89 5.67
C GLY A 316 -10.42 5.94 4.23
N PRO A 317 -10.72 4.79 3.56
CA PRO A 317 -11.40 4.82 2.28
C PRO A 317 -12.79 5.45 2.42
N VAL A 318 -13.24 6.14 1.37
CA VAL A 318 -14.53 6.84 1.34
C VAL A 318 -15.31 6.46 0.10
N THR A 319 -16.64 6.63 0.11
CA THR A 319 -17.43 6.53 -1.13
C THR A 319 -17.18 7.75 -2.03
N ASN A 320 -17.40 7.59 -3.33
CA ASN A 320 -17.32 8.73 -4.26
C ASN A 320 -18.27 9.88 -3.85
N GLY A 321 -19.45 9.56 -3.31
CA GLY A 321 -20.38 10.55 -2.79
C GLY A 321 -19.83 11.36 -1.62
N GLU A 322 -19.16 10.67 -0.68
CA GLU A 322 -18.47 11.31 0.47
C GLU A 322 -17.28 12.14 0.01
N PHE A 323 -16.46 11.60 -0.92
CA PHE A 323 -15.37 12.35 -1.53
C PHE A 323 -15.87 13.65 -2.17
N THR A 324 -16.93 13.55 -2.98
CA THR A 324 -17.54 14.69 -3.67
C THR A 324 -18.03 15.76 -2.68
N LYS A 325 -18.77 15.36 -1.65
CA LYS A 325 -19.26 16.28 -0.61
C LYS A 325 -18.10 16.95 0.13
N THR A 326 -17.08 16.18 0.49
CA THR A 326 -15.90 16.69 1.22
C THR A 326 -15.12 17.68 0.38
N LEU A 327 -14.87 17.37 -0.91
CA LEU A 327 -14.19 18.29 -1.83
C LEU A 327 -14.98 19.58 -2.02
N GLY A 328 -16.29 19.48 -2.24
CA GLY A 328 -17.17 20.65 -2.33
C GLY A 328 -17.13 21.50 -1.06
N SER A 329 -17.17 20.88 0.11
CA SER A 329 -17.07 21.58 1.41
C SER A 329 -15.74 22.33 1.56
N VAL A 330 -14.61 21.71 1.19
CA VAL A 330 -13.28 22.35 1.26
C VAL A 330 -13.17 23.53 0.31
N LEU A 331 -13.78 23.43 -0.88
CA LEU A 331 -13.81 24.51 -1.88
C LEU A 331 -14.92 25.55 -1.64
N SER A 332 -15.79 25.32 -0.66
CA SER A 332 -17.00 26.13 -0.43
C SER A 332 -17.89 26.23 -1.69
N ARG A 333 -18.09 25.08 -2.35
CA ARG A 333 -18.87 24.96 -3.59
C ARG A 333 -19.95 23.87 -3.46
N PRO A 334 -21.15 24.09 -4.04
CA PRO A 334 -22.20 23.06 -4.08
C PRO A 334 -21.76 21.86 -4.94
N THR A 335 -22.33 20.69 -4.64
CA THR A 335 -22.07 19.42 -5.35
C THR A 335 -23.36 18.69 -5.64
N ILE A 336 -24.34 19.41 -6.17
CA ILE A 336 -25.73 18.94 -6.37
C ILE A 336 -25.96 18.24 -7.70
N PHE A 337 -25.07 18.44 -8.70
CA PHE A 337 -25.26 17.92 -10.06
C PHE A 337 -24.58 16.55 -10.22
N PRO A 338 -25.32 15.42 -10.22
CA PRO A 338 -24.71 14.12 -10.45
C PRO A 338 -24.23 14.00 -11.90
N VAL A 339 -23.09 13.37 -12.11
CA VAL A 339 -22.59 13.02 -13.44
C VAL A 339 -23.06 11.61 -13.80
N PRO A 340 -23.99 11.44 -14.75
CA PRO A 340 -24.51 10.12 -15.07
C PRO A 340 -23.45 9.27 -15.79
N GLU A 341 -23.56 7.95 -15.64
CA GLU A 341 -22.59 6.98 -16.19
C GLU A 341 -22.45 7.09 -17.72
N PHE A 342 -23.56 7.37 -18.45
CA PHE A 342 -23.48 7.51 -19.89
C PHE A 342 -22.62 8.71 -20.34
N ALA A 343 -22.60 9.80 -19.55
CA ALA A 343 -21.75 10.96 -19.84
C ALA A 343 -20.26 10.63 -19.62
N LEU A 344 -19.95 9.85 -18.60
CA LEU A 344 -18.60 9.34 -18.37
C LEU A 344 -18.15 8.41 -19.50
N ALA A 345 -19.06 7.51 -19.94
CA ALA A 345 -18.80 6.61 -21.05
C ALA A 345 -18.61 7.36 -22.38
N LEU A 346 -19.33 8.46 -22.61
CA LEU A 346 -19.13 9.31 -23.79
C LEU A 346 -17.74 9.98 -23.76
N ALA A 347 -17.31 10.47 -22.60
CA ALA A 347 -16.04 11.18 -22.45
C ALA A 347 -14.81 10.26 -22.53
N LEU A 348 -14.82 9.13 -21.81
CA LEU A 348 -13.66 8.26 -21.62
C LEU A 348 -13.77 6.92 -22.38
N GLY A 349 -14.94 6.58 -22.89
CA GLY A 349 -15.27 5.24 -23.33
C GLY A 349 -15.83 4.39 -22.19
N ARG A 350 -16.60 3.36 -22.53
CA ARG A 350 -17.34 2.53 -21.55
C ARG A 350 -16.40 1.83 -20.55
N ASP A 351 -15.37 1.17 -21.06
CA ASP A 351 -14.47 0.37 -20.21
C ASP A 351 -13.61 1.26 -19.30
N ALA A 352 -13.01 2.33 -19.86
CA ALA A 352 -12.19 3.25 -19.07
C ALA A 352 -13.03 3.96 -17.99
N SER A 353 -14.25 4.38 -18.29
CA SER A 353 -15.14 5.00 -17.30
C SER A 353 -15.52 4.01 -16.18
N LYS A 354 -15.82 2.75 -16.55
CA LYS A 354 -16.17 1.69 -15.61
C LYS A 354 -14.99 1.38 -14.67
N GLU A 355 -13.81 1.08 -15.21
CA GLU A 355 -12.68 0.65 -14.41
C GLU A 355 -11.97 1.77 -13.63
N LEU A 356 -11.91 3.01 -14.19
CA LEU A 356 -11.23 4.13 -13.54
C LEU A 356 -12.08 4.91 -12.53
N LEU A 357 -13.39 5.01 -12.77
CA LEU A 357 -14.23 5.96 -12.03
C LEU A 357 -15.38 5.29 -11.27
N LEU A 358 -15.90 4.17 -11.79
CA LEU A 358 -17.09 3.51 -11.26
C LEU A 358 -16.78 2.22 -10.51
N SER A 359 -15.57 1.66 -10.64
CA SER A 359 -15.11 0.52 -9.82
C SER A 359 -15.07 0.86 -8.36
N SER A 360 -15.53 -0.07 -7.55
CA SER A 360 -15.56 0.01 -6.10
C SER A 360 -14.37 -0.75 -5.51
N GLN A 361 -13.48 -0.05 -4.81
CA GLN A 361 -12.25 -0.59 -4.26
C GLN A 361 -12.06 -0.04 -2.84
N ARG A 362 -12.59 -0.79 -1.85
CA ARG A 362 -12.47 -0.46 -0.43
C ARG A 362 -11.19 -1.08 0.14
N VAL A 363 -10.06 -0.42 -0.11
CA VAL A 363 -8.72 -0.95 0.21
C VAL A 363 -8.21 -0.38 1.53
N GLU A 364 -7.64 -1.25 2.36
CA GLU A 364 -6.98 -0.91 3.62
C GLU A 364 -5.46 -1.13 3.50
N PRO A 365 -4.62 -0.25 4.10
CA PRO A 365 -3.16 -0.37 4.10
C PRO A 365 -2.69 -1.26 5.26
N ALA A 366 -3.10 -2.54 5.26
CA ALA A 366 -2.91 -3.41 6.42
C ALA A 366 -1.43 -3.59 6.77
N LEU A 367 -0.56 -3.76 5.78
CA LEU A 367 0.87 -3.95 6.00
C LEU A 367 1.56 -2.66 6.49
N LEU A 368 1.22 -1.49 5.96
CA LEU A 368 1.76 -0.22 6.44
C LEU A 368 1.32 0.08 7.88
N VAL A 369 0.08 -0.19 8.24
CA VAL A 369 -0.43 -0.04 9.62
C VAL A 369 0.28 -1.02 10.55
N ALA A 370 0.37 -2.30 10.17
CA ALA A 370 1.02 -3.33 10.98
C ALA A 370 2.52 -3.07 11.18
N SER A 371 3.19 -2.44 10.20
CA SER A 371 4.60 -2.05 10.31
C SER A 371 4.83 -0.73 11.05
N GLY A 372 3.78 -0.10 11.58
CA GLY A 372 3.87 1.13 12.37
C GLY A 372 4.12 2.39 11.53
N TYR A 373 3.72 2.42 10.25
CA TYR A 373 3.82 3.62 9.43
C TYR A 373 2.92 4.74 9.99
N PRO A 374 3.45 5.93 10.34
CA PRO A 374 2.68 7.02 10.89
C PRO A 374 2.04 7.86 9.77
N PHE A 375 0.79 7.59 9.41
CA PHE A 375 0.07 8.40 8.44
C PHE A 375 -0.14 9.83 8.97
N HIS A 376 0.23 10.85 8.19
CA HIS A 376 -0.01 12.25 8.51
C HIS A 376 -1.45 12.67 8.16
N TYR A 377 -2.00 12.08 7.10
CA TYR A 377 -3.33 12.39 6.59
C TYR A 377 -4.21 11.13 6.53
N SER A 378 -4.79 10.76 7.67
CA SER A 378 -5.75 9.66 7.77
C SER A 378 -7.20 10.08 7.42
N GLU A 379 -7.49 11.40 7.44
CA GLU A 379 -8.80 11.97 7.16
C GLU A 379 -8.81 12.75 5.84
N LEU A 380 -9.73 12.41 4.93
CA LEU A 380 -9.84 13.04 3.61
C LEU A 380 -9.96 14.56 3.67
N LYS A 381 -10.76 15.10 4.62
CA LYS A 381 -10.98 16.55 4.73
C LYS A 381 -9.67 17.28 5.05
N LYS A 382 -8.87 16.75 5.97
CA LYS A 382 -7.58 17.33 6.34
C LYS A 382 -6.58 17.27 5.19
N ALA A 383 -6.56 16.13 4.48
CA ALA A 383 -5.73 15.95 3.29
C ALA A 383 -6.05 16.98 2.20
N LEU A 384 -7.33 17.13 1.85
CA LEU A 384 -7.76 18.10 0.85
C LEU A 384 -7.52 19.55 1.28
N GLN A 385 -7.69 19.86 2.58
CA GLN A 385 -7.38 21.20 3.11
C GLN A 385 -5.90 21.54 3.02
N ALA A 386 -5.01 20.59 3.29
CA ALA A 386 -3.57 20.77 3.18
C ALA A 386 -3.09 20.99 1.72
N ILE A 387 -3.82 20.42 0.76
CA ILE A 387 -3.49 20.54 -0.67
C ILE A 387 -4.04 21.81 -1.30
N LEU A 388 -5.23 22.27 -0.87
CA LEU A 388 -6.03 23.28 -1.60
C LEU A 388 -6.06 24.65 -0.90
N ARG A 389 -5.50 24.77 0.26
CA ARG A 389 -5.32 26.02 1.02
C ARG A 389 -3.86 26.45 1.04
#